data_3362ed2b6baf3f92b35ffd62c4706ddd
#
_entry.id   3362ed2b6baf3f92b35ffd62c4706ddd
#
_cell.length_a   1.000
_cell.length_b   1.000
_cell.length_c   1.000
_cell.angle_alpha   90.00
_cell.angle_beta   90.00
_cell.angle_gamma   90.00
#
_symmetry.space_group_name_H-M   'P 1'
#
loop_
_entity.id
_entity.type
_entity.pdbx_description
1 polymer ?
#
loop_
_entity_poly.entity_id
_entity_poly.type
_entity_poly.pdbx_seq_one_letter_code
_entity_poly.pdbx_strand_id
1 'polypeptide(L)'
;MTANWWEPVHDGTGPRPYVGADEPGSGRVPVADAAPAPGVRPYLITQGRSRPNDASLRLEAQVCTTAEGAASLSRLAYEPHAIVALCREPQSVAELAAQLRIHLGVARVLVGDLVEGGLLAVRHPEDTRHRVQIIERVIRGLQAIT
;
A
#
# COMPACT_ATOMS: atom_id res chain seq x y z
N MET A 1 28.49 48.42 2.08
CA MET A 1 28.01 47.72 0.87
C MET A 1 27.45 46.38 1.31
N THR A 2 26.16 46.32 1.48
CA THR A 2 25.45 45.07 1.79
C THR A 2 24.99 44.46 0.49
N ALA A 3 25.67 43.41 0.06
CA ALA A 3 25.25 42.66 -1.10
C ALA A 3 23.92 41.97 -0.75
N ASN A 4 22.88 42.31 -1.42
CA ASN A 4 21.59 41.63 -1.34
C ASN A 4 21.71 40.22 -1.96
N TRP A 5 21.88 39.23 -1.14
CA TRP A 5 22.02 37.84 -1.55
C TRP A 5 20.76 37.27 -2.22
N TRP A 6 19.66 38.04 -2.28
CA TRP A 6 18.40 37.65 -2.92
C TRP A 6 18.18 38.26 -4.31
N GLU A 7 19.10 39.15 -4.79
CA GLU A 7 19.00 39.62 -6.16
C GLU A 7 19.31 38.50 -7.15
N PRO A 8 18.42 38.25 -8.12
CA PRO A 8 18.68 37.23 -9.13
C PRO A 8 19.87 37.66 -9.99
N VAL A 9 20.91 36.86 -9.94
CA VAL A 9 22.08 37.03 -10.81
C VAL A 9 21.67 36.74 -12.24
N HIS A 10 21.58 37.79 -13.05
CA HIS A 10 21.19 37.69 -14.45
C HIS A 10 22.37 37.40 -15.38
N ASP A 11 23.46 36.83 -14.89
CA ASP A 11 24.66 36.51 -15.67
C ASP A 11 24.61 35.16 -16.41
N GLY A 12 23.45 34.49 -16.43
CA GLY A 12 23.29 33.23 -17.15
C GLY A 12 23.96 32.00 -16.51
N THR A 13 24.61 32.16 -15.35
CA THR A 13 25.31 31.08 -14.63
C THR A 13 24.57 30.57 -13.39
N GLY A 14 23.39 31.14 -13.09
CA GLY A 14 22.53 30.67 -12.00
C GLY A 14 21.93 29.28 -12.27
N PRO A 15 21.54 28.54 -11.22
CA PRO A 15 20.87 27.27 -11.39
C PRO A 15 19.59 27.49 -12.20
N ARG A 16 19.51 26.87 -13.36
CA ARG A 16 18.35 26.93 -14.25
C ARG A 16 17.14 26.40 -13.52
N PRO A 17 16.00 27.10 -13.56
CA PRO A 17 14.76 26.53 -13.04
C PRO A 17 14.47 25.20 -13.76
N TYR A 18 14.07 24.21 -13.02
CA TYR A 18 13.75 22.86 -13.50
C TYR A 18 12.46 22.88 -14.32
N VAL A 19 12.51 23.54 -15.47
CA VAL A 19 11.44 23.49 -16.47
C VAL A 19 12.03 22.71 -17.62
N GLY A 20 11.50 21.52 -17.83
CA GLY A 20 11.96 20.62 -18.89
C GLY A 20 11.91 21.29 -20.26
N ALA A 21 13.06 21.75 -20.72
CA ALA A 21 13.30 21.97 -22.12
C ALA A 21 13.84 20.63 -22.65
N ASP A 22 13.17 20.07 -23.60
CA ASP A 22 13.62 18.93 -24.38
C ASP A 22 14.93 19.31 -25.08
N GLU A 23 16.06 19.05 -24.43
CA GLU A 23 17.34 19.04 -25.09
C GLU A 23 17.69 17.58 -25.44
N PRO A 24 17.88 17.27 -26.72
CA PRO A 24 18.39 15.97 -27.12
C PRO A 24 19.87 15.86 -26.70
N GLY A 25 20.14 15.22 -25.58
CA GLY A 25 21.52 14.99 -25.15
C GLY A 25 21.79 15.07 -23.65
N SER A 26 20.87 15.49 -22.80
CA SER A 26 21.04 15.36 -21.37
C SER A 26 20.79 13.91 -20.99
N GLY A 27 21.85 13.22 -20.56
CA GLY A 27 21.77 11.88 -20.00
C GLY A 27 20.82 11.85 -18.83
N ARG A 28 19.54 11.65 -19.13
CA ARG A 28 18.56 11.20 -18.16
C ARG A 28 19.12 9.90 -17.65
N VAL A 29 19.63 9.92 -16.44
CA VAL A 29 19.76 8.68 -15.67
C VAL A 29 18.34 8.10 -15.69
N PRO A 30 18.09 6.96 -16.34
CA PRO A 30 16.80 6.35 -16.18
C PRO A 30 16.73 6.03 -14.68
N VAL A 31 15.88 6.76 -13.96
CA VAL A 31 15.28 6.15 -12.78
C VAL A 31 14.74 4.86 -13.34
N ALA A 32 15.36 3.76 -12.96
CA ALA A 32 14.84 2.47 -13.30
C ALA A 32 13.43 2.47 -12.70
N ASP A 33 12.46 2.85 -13.53
CA ASP A 33 11.13 2.35 -13.39
C ASP A 33 11.37 0.86 -13.25
N ALA A 34 11.20 0.37 -12.02
CA ALA A 34 11.10 -1.05 -11.81
C ALA A 34 10.05 -1.49 -12.81
N ALA A 35 10.51 -2.06 -13.90
CA ALA A 35 9.66 -2.46 -14.99
C ALA A 35 8.53 -3.26 -14.36
N PRO A 36 7.27 -2.90 -14.55
CA PRO A 36 6.17 -3.72 -14.08
C PRO A 36 6.43 -5.10 -14.65
N ALA A 37 6.35 -6.10 -13.80
CA ALA A 37 6.50 -7.48 -14.22
C ALA A 37 5.75 -7.67 -15.54
N PRO A 38 6.37 -8.29 -16.55
CA PRO A 38 5.85 -8.27 -17.91
C PRO A 38 4.42 -8.82 -17.92
N GLY A 39 3.46 -7.99 -18.21
CA GLY A 39 2.20 -8.48 -18.71
C GLY A 39 0.91 -7.85 -18.24
N VAL A 40 0.78 -7.22 -17.10
CA VAL A 40 -0.55 -6.74 -16.72
C VAL A 40 -0.52 -5.26 -16.34
N ARG A 41 -1.26 -4.47 -17.11
CA ARG A 41 -1.44 -3.04 -16.79
C ARG A 41 -2.31 -2.92 -15.53
N PRO A 42 -1.87 -2.19 -14.49
CA PRO A 42 -2.58 -2.13 -13.20
C PRO A 42 -4.07 -1.81 -13.30
N TYR A 43 -4.47 -0.96 -14.24
CA TYR A 43 -5.87 -0.58 -14.41
C TYR A 43 -6.76 -1.71 -15.00
N LEU A 44 -6.18 -2.72 -15.64
CA LEU A 44 -6.93 -3.88 -16.11
C LEU A 44 -7.31 -4.79 -14.93
N ILE A 45 -6.43 -4.90 -13.95
CA ILE A 45 -6.67 -5.67 -12.73
C ILE A 45 -7.77 -5.01 -11.89
N THR A 46 -7.74 -3.67 -11.79
CA THR A 46 -8.68 -2.90 -10.98
C THR A 46 -9.94 -2.47 -11.75
N GLN A 47 -10.11 -2.91 -12.99
CA GLN A 47 -11.22 -2.50 -13.86
C GLN A 47 -11.38 -0.97 -13.97
N GLY A 48 -10.25 -0.25 -13.99
CA GLY A 48 -10.21 1.19 -14.11
C GLY A 48 -10.40 1.96 -12.80
N ARG A 49 -10.57 1.28 -11.66
CA ARG A 49 -10.65 1.93 -10.35
C ARG A 49 -9.26 2.28 -9.84
N SER A 50 -9.08 3.51 -9.40
CA SER A 50 -7.82 4.01 -8.87
C SER A 50 -7.87 4.32 -7.36
N ARG A 51 -9.06 4.24 -6.76
CA ARG A 51 -9.25 4.50 -5.34
C ARG A 51 -9.96 3.32 -4.67
N PRO A 52 -9.48 2.87 -3.51
CA PRO A 52 -10.22 1.90 -2.71
C PRO A 52 -11.53 2.55 -2.23
N ASN A 53 -12.62 1.81 -2.29
CA ASN A 53 -13.92 2.27 -1.81
C ASN A 53 -13.93 2.55 -0.30
N ASP A 54 -13.04 1.91 0.43
CA ASP A 54 -12.95 2.06 1.87
C ASP A 54 -11.68 2.83 2.28
N ALA A 55 -11.89 4.06 2.80
CA ALA A 55 -10.82 4.87 3.38
C ALA A 55 -10.20 4.23 4.65
N SER A 56 -10.85 3.21 5.22
CA SER A 56 -10.37 2.49 6.40
C SER A 56 -9.30 1.44 6.09
N LEU A 57 -9.10 1.08 4.82
CA LEU A 57 -8.06 0.13 4.40
C LEU A 57 -6.67 0.77 4.45
N ARG A 58 -6.13 0.82 5.67
CA ARG A 58 -4.74 1.21 5.92
C ARG A 58 -3.81 0.09 5.44
N LEU A 59 -2.54 0.42 5.23
CA LEU A 59 -1.53 -0.53 4.75
C LEU A 59 -1.30 -1.68 5.74
N GLU A 60 -1.39 -1.36 7.01
CA GLU A 60 -1.25 -2.26 8.15
C GLU A 60 -2.57 -2.93 8.56
N ALA A 61 -3.69 -2.60 7.89
CA ALA A 61 -4.96 -3.26 8.16
C ALA A 61 -4.84 -4.75 7.85
N GLN A 62 -5.17 -5.56 8.83
CA GLN A 62 -5.17 -7.01 8.66
C GLN A 62 -6.51 -7.45 8.06
N VAL A 63 -6.43 -8.30 7.05
CA VAL A 63 -7.60 -8.88 6.41
C VAL A 63 -7.55 -10.39 6.54
N CYS A 64 -8.71 -11.00 6.68
CA CYS A 64 -8.88 -12.44 6.73
C CYS A 64 -10.04 -12.88 5.84
N THR A 65 -9.95 -14.09 5.33
CA THR A 65 -10.99 -14.71 4.51
C THR A 65 -12.22 -15.04 5.35
N THR A 66 -13.39 -14.68 4.86
CA THR A 66 -14.67 -15.05 5.45
C THR A 66 -15.07 -16.50 5.08
N ALA A 67 -16.09 -17.04 5.73
CA ALA A 67 -16.65 -18.33 5.33
C ALA A 67 -17.15 -18.31 3.89
N GLU A 68 -17.76 -17.20 3.47
CA GLU A 68 -18.23 -17.00 2.09
C GLU A 68 -17.07 -16.92 1.10
N GLY A 69 -16.00 -16.20 1.44
CA GLY A 69 -14.78 -16.14 0.65
C GLY A 69 -14.15 -17.52 0.46
N ALA A 70 -14.08 -18.33 1.52
CA ALA A 70 -13.56 -19.68 1.45
C ALA A 70 -14.43 -20.59 0.54
N ALA A 71 -15.75 -20.46 0.61
CA ALA A 71 -16.67 -21.22 -0.23
C ALA A 71 -16.63 -20.77 -1.71
N SER A 72 -16.29 -19.52 -1.97
CA SER A 72 -16.27 -18.93 -3.31
C SER A 72 -14.93 -19.11 -4.04
N LEU A 73 -13.91 -19.68 -3.40
CA LEU A 73 -12.56 -19.81 -3.97
C LEU A 73 -12.55 -20.43 -5.37
N SER A 74 -13.34 -21.47 -5.61
CA SER A 74 -13.40 -22.15 -6.90
C SER A 74 -14.00 -21.31 -8.05
N ARG A 75 -14.71 -20.23 -7.71
CA ARG A 75 -15.35 -19.32 -8.65
C ARG A 75 -14.51 -18.08 -8.94
N LEU A 76 -13.53 -17.82 -8.10
CA LEU A 76 -12.62 -16.69 -8.26
C LEU A 76 -11.51 -17.07 -9.22
N ALA A 77 -11.08 -16.11 -10.04
CA ALA A 77 -9.99 -16.29 -10.99
C ALA A 77 -8.85 -15.30 -10.68
N TYR A 78 -7.64 -15.70 -11.04
CA TYR A 78 -6.44 -14.86 -10.97
C TYR A 78 -6.15 -14.25 -9.59
N GLU A 79 -5.93 -12.94 -9.54
CA GLU A 79 -5.53 -12.19 -8.34
C GLU A 79 -6.54 -12.28 -7.18
N PRO A 80 -7.87 -12.14 -7.39
CA PRO A 80 -8.86 -12.35 -6.35
C PRO A 80 -8.76 -13.72 -5.67
N HIS A 81 -8.57 -14.78 -6.45
CA HIS A 81 -8.36 -16.12 -5.91
C HIS A 81 -7.10 -16.19 -5.03
N ALA A 82 -5.99 -15.64 -5.54
CA ALA A 82 -4.73 -15.65 -4.80
C ALA A 82 -4.82 -14.85 -3.48
N ILE A 83 -5.48 -13.69 -3.51
CA ILE A 83 -5.68 -12.86 -2.31
C ILE A 83 -6.52 -13.63 -1.27
N VAL A 84 -7.68 -14.18 -1.67
CA VAL A 84 -8.55 -14.90 -0.74
C VAL A 84 -7.87 -16.16 -0.20
N ALA A 85 -7.07 -16.85 -1.02
CA ALA A 85 -6.31 -18.02 -0.58
C ALA A 85 -5.22 -17.67 0.45
N LEU A 86 -4.50 -16.56 0.26
CA LEU A 86 -3.48 -16.07 1.19
C LEU A 86 -4.10 -15.57 2.50
N CYS A 87 -5.25 -14.95 2.44
CA CYS A 87 -5.95 -14.39 3.60
C CYS A 87 -6.62 -15.45 4.51
N ARG A 88 -6.41 -16.73 4.29
CA ARG A 88 -6.82 -17.77 5.26
C ARG A 88 -6.16 -17.55 6.61
N GLU A 89 -4.96 -17.03 6.61
CA GLU A 89 -4.31 -16.44 7.78
C GLU A 89 -4.41 -14.92 7.69
N PRO A 90 -4.54 -14.21 8.82
CA PRO A 90 -4.59 -12.75 8.80
C PRO A 90 -3.33 -12.17 8.15
N GLN A 91 -3.50 -11.39 7.10
CA GLN A 91 -2.42 -10.74 6.35
C GLN A 91 -2.66 -9.25 6.28
N SER A 92 -1.61 -8.45 6.33
CA SER A 92 -1.73 -7.02 6.06
C SER A 92 -1.82 -6.74 4.54
N VAL A 93 -2.43 -5.63 4.17
CA VAL A 93 -2.50 -5.21 2.77
C VAL A 93 -1.10 -5.07 2.15
N ALA A 94 -0.12 -4.60 2.95
CA ALA A 94 1.26 -4.47 2.51
C ALA A 94 1.93 -5.85 2.26
N GLU A 95 1.68 -6.83 3.11
CA GLU A 95 2.19 -8.20 2.93
C GLU A 95 1.60 -8.86 1.68
N LEU A 96 0.31 -8.69 1.45
CA LEU A 96 -0.35 -9.20 0.24
C LEU A 96 0.27 -8.60 -1.03
N ALA A 97 0.49 -7.27 -1.05
CA ALA A 97 1.13 -6.62 -2.17
C ALA A 97 2.54 -7.19 -2.45
N ALA A 98 3.32 -7.41 -1.40
CA ALA A 98 4.66 -7.97 -1.49
C ALA A 98 4.67 -9.43 -1.99
N GLN A 99 3.79 -10.27 -1.43
CA GLN A 99 3.71 -11.69 -1.80
C GLN A 99 3.23 -11.88 -3.25
N LEU A 100 2.23 -11.10 -3.66
CA LEU A 100 1.68 -11.16 -5.02
C LEU A 100 2.51 -10.37 -6.03
N ARG A 101 3.51 -9.60 -5.57
CA ARG A 101 4.35 -8.72 -6.40
C ARG A 101 3.53 -7.74 -7.23
N ILE A 102 2.45 -7.24 -6.66
CA ILE A 102 1.61 -6.21 -7.26
C ILE A 102 1.84 -4.86 -6.59
N HIS A 103 1.53 -3.80 -7.31
CA HIS A 103 1.64 -2.45 -6.76
C HIS A 103 0.68 -2.29 -5.57
N LEU A 104 1.13 -1.64 -4.51
CA LEU A 104 0.37 -1.46 -3.27
C LEU A 104 -1.00 -0.81 -3.49
N GLY A 105 -1.08 0.19 -4.39
CA GLY A 105 -2.35 0.81 -4.76
C GLY A 105 -3.33 -0.17 -5.39
N VAL A 106 -2.84 -1.11 -6.22
CA VAL A 106 -3.65 -2.17 -6.82
C VAL A 106 -4.13 -3.14 -5.75
N ALA A 107 -3.24 -3.57 -4.86
CA ALA A 107 -3.61 -4.46 -3.74
C ALA A 107 -4.73 -3.85 -2.88
N ARG A 108 -4.63 -2.54 -2.56
CA ARG A 108 -5.68 -1.85 -1.79
C ARG A 108 -7.04 -1.84 -2.49
N VAL A 109 -7.06 -1.61 -3.80
CA VAL A 109 -8.33 -1.62 -4.57
C VAL A 109 -8.93 -3.03 -4.59
N LEU A 110 -8.12 -4.04 -4.90
CA LEU A 110 -8.58 -5.44 -4.95
C LEU A 110 -9.09 -5.93 -3.59
N VAL A 111 -8.34 -5.64 -2.52
CA VAL A 111 -8.77 -5.99 -1.16
C VAL A 111 -10.05 -5.26 -0.78
N GLY A 112 -10.17 -3.97 -1.14
CA GLY A 112 -11.39 -3.18 -0.93
C GLY A 112 -12.60 -3.81 -1.61
N ASP A 113 -12.46 -4.19 -2.87
CA ASP A 113 -13.52 -4.85 -3.63
C ASP A 113 -13.94 -6.20 -3.01
N LEU A 114 -12.96 -6.97 -2.53
CA LEU A 114 -13.23 -8.26 -1.89
C LEU A 114 -13.87 -8.11 -0.50
N VAL A 115 -13.53 -7.06 0.23
CA VAL A 115 -14.17 -6.71 1.51
C VAL A 115 -15.61 -6.25 1.26
N GLU A 116 -15.84 -5.39 0.28
CA GLU A 116 -17.19 -4.94 -0.10
C GLU A 116 -18.05 -6.11 -0.59
N GLY A 117 -17.44 -7.05 -1.31
CA GLY A 117 -18.09 -8.29 -1.74
C GLY A 117 -18.32 -9.32 -0.62
N GLY A 118 -17.90 -9.04 0.61
CA GLY A 118 -18.05 -9.95 1.75
C GLY A 118 -17.11 -11.16 1.76
N LEU A 119 -16.18 -11.24 0.82
CA LEU A 119 -15.23 -12.37 0.70
C LEU A 119 -14.05 -12.24 1.68
N LEU A 120 -13.70 -11.01 2.05
CA LEU A 120 -12.71 -10.70 3.07
C LEU A 120 -13.34 -9.86 4.18
N ALA A 121 -12.81 -9.99 5.39
CA ALA A 121 -13.14 -9.14 6.51
C ALA A 121 -11.89 -8.40 6.99
N VAL A 122 -12.04 -7.09 7.26
CA VAL A 122 -10.98 -6.31 7.88
C VAL A 122 -10.95 -6.63 9.37
N ARG A 123 -9.82 -7.12 9.85
CA ARG A 123 -9.55 -7.20 11.28
C ARG A 123 -8.99 -5.86 11.72
N HIS A 124 -9.79 -5.12 12.44
CA HIS A 124 -9.22 -4.03 13.24
C HIS A 124 -8.40 -4.68 14.35
N PRO A 125 -7.17 -4.22 14.63
CA PRO A 125 -6.41 -4.65 15.80
C PRO A 125 -7.07 -4.07 17.06
N GLU A 126 -8.35 -4.13 17.10
CA GLU A 126 -9.28 -3.61 18.05
C GLU A 126 -9.90 -4.74 18.81
N ASP A 127 -9.14 -5.35 19.63
CA ASP A 127 -9.70 -5.39 20.95
C ASP A 127 -8.84 -4.48 21.83
N THR A 128 -9.18 -3.20 21.84
CA THR A 128 -8.68 -2.24 22.84
C THR A 128 -8.80 -2.86 24.23
N ARG A 129 -9.84 -3.65 24.45
CA ARG A 129 -10.01 -4.48 25.67
C ARG A 129 -8.90 -5.51 25.83
N HIS A 130 -8.57 -6.24 24.77
CA HIS A 130 -7.49 -7.22 24.80
C HIS A 130 -6.12 -6.57 24.98
N ARG A 131 -5.90 -5.41 24.34
CA ARG A 131 -4.69 -4.60 24.50
C ARG A 131 -4.55 -4.08 25.92
N VAL A 132 -5.63 -3.58 26.53
CA VAL A 132 -5.64 -3.13 27.93
C VAL A 132 -5.32 -4.29 28.87
N GLN A 133 -5.93 -5.45 28.67
CA GLN A 133 -5.64 -6.66 29.48
C GLN A 133 -4.18 -7.10 29.36
N ILE A 134 -3.58 -7.04 28.16
CA ILE A 134 -2.15 -7.34 27.97
C ILE A 134 -1.29 -6.33 28.72
N ILE A 135 -1.59 -5.04 28.60
CA ILE A 135 -0.85 -3.97 29.28
C ILE A 135 -0.95 -4.13 30.81
N GLU A 136 -2.13 -4.38 31.33
CA GLU A 136 -2.33 -4.64 32.76
C GLU A 136 -1.56 -5.87 33.24
N ARG A 137 -1.52 -6.93 32.43
CA ARG A 137 -0.75 -8.13 32.75
C ARG A 137 0.75 -7.86 32.75
N VAL A 138 1.26 -7.07 31.81
CA VAL A 138 2.66 -6.67 31.75
C VAL A 138 3.02 -5.79 32.96
N ILE A 139 2.18 -4.80 33.27
CA ILE A 139 2.38 -3.92 34.44
C ILE A 139 2.45 -4.76 35.73
N ARG A 140 1.50 -5.69 35.90
CA ARG A 140 1.47 -6.59 37.08
C ARG A 140 2.71 -7.46 37.16
N GLY A 141 3.18 -7.98 36.00
CA GLY A 141 4.42 -8.76 35.93
C GLY A 141 5.66 -7.96 36.32
N LEU A 142 5.74 -6.71 35.84
CA LEU A 142 6.85 -5.81 36.17
C LEU A 142 6.85 -5.40 37.66
N GLN A 143 5.67 -5.18 38.24
CA GLN A 143 5.54 -4.86 39.66
C GLN A 143 5.90 -6.06 40.56
N ALA A 144 5.76 -7.28 40.09
CA ALA A 144 6.14 -8.48 40.84
C ALA A 144 7.67 -8.71 40.87
N ILE A 145 8.44 -8.03 40.04
CA ILE A 145 9.91 -8.15 40.00
C ILE A 145 10.59 -7.15 40.94
N THR A 146 9.87 -6.12 41.36
CA THR A 146 10.35 -5.15 42.34
C THR A 146 10.00 -5.57 43.76
#